data_fa87e75c2568bf51c5ce9ec4f85dc356
#
_entry.id   fa87e75c2568bf51c5ce9ec4f85dc356
#
_cell.length_a   1.000
_cell.length_b   1.000
_cell.length_c   1.000
_cell.angle_alpha   90.00
_cell.angle_beta   90.00
_cell.angle_gamma   90.00
#
_symmetry.space_group_name_H-M   'P 1'
#
loop_
_entity.id
_entity.type
_entity.pdbx_description
1 polymer ?
#
loop_
_entity_poly.entity_id
_entity_poly.type
_entity_poly.pdbx_seq_one_letter_code
_entity_poly.pdbx_strand_id
1 'polypeptide(L)'
;GILIAFKQYKVVPKKSFLYSLLHSEFVGFKNFSFFIKNKSFMMLLRNTLCYNIVFIILGIVIPVTLALLINELYSKKASKCYQTMMFFPHFLSWVVVSYFVFAFLNSDYGLLNKIVVFFGGQPHRWYSEAKYWPFFFVFLKVWKGTGYSMVVYLASITGIDGSLYEAAMLDGATKWQQAKYITLPMLKTIMVMMFILSVGSIFASDFGLFYQVTQGVPNSLNKVASTFDTYVYAALQGNAPIGKTAAVSTFQSVACCITILLANFIVSKIDSDSAIF
;
A
#
# COMPACT_ATOMS: atom_id res chain seq x y z
N GLY A 1 10.35 3.48 -21.18
CA GLY A 1 10.96 3.29 -19.84
C GLY A 1 12.06 2.25 -19.86
N ILE A 2 11.78 0.99 -20.16
CA ILE A 2 12.73 -0.14 -20.00
C ILE A 2 14.05 0.09 -20.75
N LEU A 3 14.00 0.50 -22.02
CA LEU A 3 15.22 0.72 -22.83
C LEU A 3 16.16 1.78 -22.22
N ILE A 4 15.63 2.78 -21.51
CA ILE A 4 16.44 3.83 -20.86
C ILE A 4 17.29 3.23 -19.73
N ALA A 5 16.78 2.22 -19.04
CA ALA A 5 17.50 1.55 -17.95
C ALA A 5 18.83 0.91 -18.41
N PHE A 6 18.91 0.50 -19.69
CA PHE A 6 20.11 -0.11 -20.29
C PHE A 6 21.00 0.88 -21.03
N LYS A 7 20.64 2.17 -21.03
CA LYS A 7 21.40 3.20 -21.74
C LYS A 7 21.91 4.30 -20.78
N GLN A 8 23.04 4.90 -21.14
CA GLN A 8 23.48 6.16 -20.55
C GLN A 8 22.73 7.29 -21.23
N TYR A 9 21.43 7.45 -20.85
CA TYR A 9 20.56 8.40 -21.51
C TYR A 9 21.02 9.84 -21.33
N LYS A 10 21.24 10.54 -22.46
CA LYS A 10 21.60 11.95 -22.53
C LYS A 10 20.55 12.68 -23.38
N VAL A 11 19.95 13.71 -22.83
CA VAL A 11 19.04 14.58 -23.58
C VAL A 11 19.86 15.42 -24.57
N VAL A 12 19.55 15.32 -25.86
CA VAL A 12 20.13 16.16 -26.90
C VAL A 12 19.23 17.39 -27.09
N PRO A 13 19.71 18.62 -26.76
CA PRO A 13 18.91 19.82 -26.90
C PRO A 13 18.36 19.99 -28.32
N LYS A 14 17.11 20.46 -28.43
CA LYS A 14 16.40 20.71 -29.71
C LYS A 14 16.14 19.46 -30.58
N LYS A 15 16.39 18.25 -30.08
CA LYS A 15 16.05 17.00 -30.77
C LYS A 15 14.93 16.28 -30.03
N SER A 16 14.23 15.37 -30.75
CA SER A 16 13.15 14.57 -30.15
C SER A 16 13.68 13.59 -29.10
N PHE A 17 12.78 13.13 -28.22
CA PHE A 17 13.05 12.07 -27.26
C PHE A 17 13.60 10.80 -27.94
N LEU A 18 13.01 10.41 -29.08
CA LEU A 18 13.42 9.22 -29.82
C LEU A 18 14.85 9.36 -30.36
N TYR A 19 15.22 10.52 -30.86
CA TYR A 19 16.57 10.81 -31.30
C TYR A 19 17.58 10.68 -30.16
N SER A 20 17.29 11.30 -29.01
CA SER A 20 18.13 11.21 -27.81
C SER A 20 18.28 9.76 -27.32
N LEU A 21 17.19 8.97 -27.37
CA LEU A 21 17.18 7.57 -26.99
C LEU A 21 18.06 6.70 -27.92
N LEU A 22 17.96 6.90 -29.24
CA LEU A 22 18.71 6.12 -30.22
C LEU A 22 20.22 6.42 -30.14
N HIS A 23 20.59 7.70 -29.96
CA HIS A 23 21.99 8.15 -29.90
C HIS A 23 22.64 8.02 -28.51
N SER A 24 21.88 7.60 -27.51
CA SER A 24 22.46 7.31 -26.17
C SER A 24 23.22 5.98 -26.16
N GLU A 25 24.38 5.97 -25.54
CA GLU A 25 25.26 4.80 -25.41
C GLU A 25 24.56 3.66 -24.66
N PHE A 26 24.66 2.43 -25.18
CA PHE A 26 24.18 1.24 -24.51
C PHE A 26 25.21 0.77 -23.45
N VAL A 27 24.81 0.74 -22.20
CA VAL A 27 25.68 0.39 -21.07
C VAL A 27 25.30 -0.93 -20.37
N GLY A 28 24.35 -1.67 -20.96
CA GLY A 28 23.89 -2.95 -20.43
C GLY A 28 23.41 -2.82 -18.98
N PHE A 29 23.84 -3.71 -18.10
CA PHE A 29 23.43 -3.77 -16.67
C PHE A 29 24.19 -2.80 -15.74
N LYS A 30 25.01 -1.89 -16.25
CA LYS A 30 25.81 -0.96 -15.43
C LYS A 30 24.95 -0.09 -14.50
N ASN A 31 23.79 0.38 -14.98
CA ASN A 31 22.86 1.16 -14.17
C ASN A 31 22.26 0.36 -13.02
N PHE A 32 21.94 -0.93 -13.26
CA PHE A 32 21.43 -1.85 -12.24
C PHE A 32 22.50 -2.18 -11.19
N SER A 33 23.73 -2.46 -11.62
CA SER A 33 24.83 -2.77 -10.71
C SER A 33 25.17 -1.58 -9.80
N PHE A 34 25.08 -0.35 -10.30
CA PHE A 34 25.23 0.85 -9.49
C PHE A 34 24.18 0.94 -8.39
N PHE A 35 22.92 0.64 -8.72
CA PHE A 35 21.82 0.66 -7.77
C PHE A 35 21.94 -0.45 -6.71
N ILE A 36 22.17 -1.69 -7.12
CA ILE A 36 22.27 -2.85 -6.21
C ILE A 36 23.48 -2.73 -5.25
N LYS A 37 24.59 -2.18 -5.73
CA LYS A 37 25.79 -1.94 -4.89
C LYS A 37 25.67 -0.71 -3.98
N ASN A 38 24.60 0.09 -4.12
CA ASN A 38 24.39 1.25 -3.26
C ASN A 38 24.03 0.79 -1.83
N LYS A 39 24.66 1.41 -0.83
CA LYS A 39 24.36 1.14 0.59
C LYS A 39 22.88 1.33 0.96
N SER A 40 22.18 2.20 0.24
CA SER A 40 20.76 2.45 0.45
C SER A 40 19.85 1.33 -0.07
N PHE A 41 20.30 0.47 -0.99
CA PHE A 41 19.47 -0.56 -1.62
C PHE A 41 18.77 -1.45 -0.59
N MET A 42 19.53 -1.99 0.35
CA MET A 42 18.99 -2.90 1.37
C MET A 42 17.98 -2.19 2.28
N MET A 43 18.18 -0.90 2.58
CA MET A 43 17.25 -0.10 3.34
C MET A 43 15.94 0.12 2.58
N LEU A 44 16.01 0.46 1.29
CA LEU A 44 14.85 0.66 0.42
C LEU A 44 14.07 -0.65 0.27
N LEU A 45 14.76 -1.76 0.02
CA LEU A 45 14.18 -3.09 -0.11
C LEU A 45 13.44 -3.49 1.18
N ARG A 46 14.12 -3.39 2.32
CA ARG A 46 13.53 -3.68 3.63
C ARG A 46 12.27 -2.85 3.87
N ASN A 47 12.36 -1.53 3.71
CA ASN A 47 11.22 -0.65 3.99
C ASN A 47 10.06 -0.98 3.07
N THR A 48 10.28 -1.09 1.74
CA THR A 48 9.22 -1.39 0.78
C THR A 48 8.56 -2.74 1.09
N LEU A 49 9.33 -3.79 1.30
CA LEU A 49 8.77 -5.13 1.58
C LEU A 49 8.09 -5.21 2.94
N CYS A 50 8.74 -4.72 4.02
CA CYS A 50 8.15 -4.82 5.36
C CYS A 50 6.83 -4.06 5.46
N TYR A 51 6.75 -2.83 4.92
CA TYR A 51 5.48 -2.11 4.92
C TYR A 51 4.43 -2.80 4.08
N ASN A 52 4.76 -3.24 2.86
CA ASN A 52 3.77 -3.89 2.00
C ASN A 52 3.27 -5.22 2.58
N ILE A 53 4.13 -6.03 3.21
CA ILE A 53 3.69 -7.24 3.92
C ILE A 53 2.65 -6.89 4.99
N VAL A 54 2.92 -5.89 5.82
CA VAL A 54 1.98 -5.43 6.86
C VAL A 54 0.70 -4.89 6.23
N PHE A 55 0.81 -4.07 5.18
CA PHE A 55 -0.35 -3.51 4.46
C PHE A 55 -1.21 -4.59 3.82
N ILE A 56 -0.63 -5.63 3.24
CA ILE A 56 -1.35 -6.77 2.65
C ILE A 56 -2.12 -7.52 3.73
N ILE A 57 -1.47 -7.87 4.83
CA ILE A 57 -2.10 -8.61 5.92
C ILE A 57 -3.26 -7.80 6.52
N LEU A 58 -3.00 -6.55 6.93
CA LEU A 58 -4.02 -5.70 7.53
C LEU A 58 -5.09 -5.27 6.53
N GLY A 59 -4.73 -5.10 5.25
CA GLY A 59 -5.63 -4.76 4.15
C GLY A 59 -6.60 -5.88 3.77
N ILE A 60 -6.40 -7.09 4.26
CA ILE A 60 -7.37 -8.20 4.15
C ILE A 60 -8.11 -8.40 5.47
N VAL A 61 -7.37 -8.56 6.57
CA VAL A 61 -7.95 -8.93 7.88
C VAL A 61 -8.93 -7.87 8.39
N ILE A 62 -8.54 -6.58 8.36
CA ILE A 62 -9.39 -5.52 8.90
C ILE A 62 -10.65 -5.30 8.06
N PRO A 63 -10.59 -5.16 6.72
CA PRO A 63 -11.79 -4.98 5.91
C PRO A 63 -12.75 -6.18 5.95
N VAL A 64 -12.23 -7.42 5.96
CA VAL A 64 -13.06 -8.63 6.09
C VAL A 64 -13.78 -8.63 7.44
N THR A 65 -13.05 -8.36 8.54
CA THR A 65 -13.66 -8.29 9.87
C THR A 65 -14.75 -7.23 9.94
N LEU A 66 -14.49 -6.03 9.39
CA LEU A 66 -15.48 -4.96 9.37
C LEU A 66 -16.69 -5.28 8.46
N ALA A 67 -16.47 -5.94 7.32
CA ALA A 67 -17.56 -6.39 6.45
C ALA A 67 -18.49 -7.39 7.18
N LEU A 68 -17.90 -8.35 7.90
CA LEU A 68 -18.66 -9.29 8.72
C LEU A 68 -19.48 -8.57 9.82
N LEU A 69 -18.85 -7.64 10.54
CA LEU A 69 -19.51 -6.87 11.61
C LEU A 69 -20.66 -5.99 11.06
N ILE A 70 -20.43 -5.33 9.92
CA ILE A 70 -21.46 -4.47 9.30
C ILE A 70 -22.61 -5.31 8.74
N ASN A 71 -22.34 -6.52 8.23
CA ASN A 71 -23.37 -7.43 7.74
C ASN A 71 -24.32 -7.89 8.85
N GLU A 72 -23.84 -8.00 10.09
CA GLU A 72 -24.65 -8.41 11.25
C GLU A 72 -25.50 -7.25 11.84
N LEU A 73 -25.36 -6.01 11.32
CA LEU A 73 -26.14 -4.89 11.83
C LEU A 73 -27.61 -5.01 11.43
N TYR A 74 -28.49 -5.03 12.43
CA TYR A 74 -29.94 -5.09 12.24
C TYR A 74 -30.48 -3.88 11.45
N SER A 75 -29.97 -2.69 11.71
CA SER A 75 -30.40 -1.46 11.07
C SER A 75 -29.69 -1.24 9.73
N LYS A 76 -30.41 -1.38 8.63
CA LYS A 76 -29.89 -1.05 7.27
C LYS A 76 -29.43 0.41 7.14
N LYS A 77 -30.07 1.35 7.88
CA LYS A 77 -29.65 2.76 7.89
C LYS A 77 -28.31 2.94 8.58
N ALA A 78 -28.10 2.29 9.74
CA ALA A 78 -26.82 2.31 10.44
C ALA A 78 -25.72 1.66 9.59
N SER A 79 -25.97 0.51 8.97
CA SER A 79 -25.03 -0.16 8.06
C SER A 79 -24.59 0.79 6.93
N LYS A 80 -25.50 1.46 6.23
CA LYS A 80 -25.17 2.45 5.19
C LYS A 80 -24.37 3.64 5.73
N CYS A 81 -24.72 4.14 6.91
CA CYS A 81 -24.00 5.24 7.55
C CYS A 81 -22.54 4.86 7.83
N TYR A 82 -22.30 3.70 8.47
CA TYR A 82 -20.95 3.21 8.74
C TYR A 82 -20.15 2.94 7.44
N GLN A 83 -20.78 2.34 6.42
CA GLN A 83 -20.13 2.15 5.12
C GLN A 83 -19.69 3.49 4.52
N THR A 84 -20.55 4.51 4.51
CA THR A 84 -20.23 5.83 3.96
C THR A 84 -19.10 6.51 4.75
N MET A 85 -19.17 6.47 6.09
CA MET A 85 -18.12 7.08 6.95
C MET A 85 -16.77 6.40 6.78
N MET A 86 -16.73 5.07 6.69
CA MET A 86 -15.48 4.32 6.50
C MET A 86 -14.93 4.45 5.08
N PHE A 87 -15.80 4.66 4.08
CA PHE A 87 -15.40 4.83 2.69
C PHE A 87 -14.89 6.24 2.38
N PHE A 88 -15.34 7.25 3.13
CA PHE A 88 -15.00 8.66 2.90
C PHE A 88 -13.49 8.94 2.82
N PRO A 89 -12.62 8.40 3.71
CA PRO A 89 -11.17 8.66 3.64
C PRO A 89 -10.53 8.23 2.32
N HIS A 90 -11.10 7.26 1.63
CA HIS A 90 -10.58 6.78 0.34
C HIS A 90 -10.53 7.88 -0.71
N PHE A 91 -11.48 8.82 -0.72
CA PHE A 91 -11.56 9.91 -1.69
C PHE A 91 -10.56 11.04 -1.42
N LEU A 92 -10.00 11.14 -0.22
CA LEU A 92 -9.05 12.19 0.10
C LEU A 92 -7.72 11.95 -0.63
N SER A 93 -7.19 12.99 -1.29
CA SER A 93 -5.84 12.89 -1.83
C SER A 93 -4.79 12.82 -0.70
N TRP A 94 -3.64 12.19 -0.95
CA TRP A 94 -2.55 12.18 0.03
C TRP A 94 -2.03 13.58 0.37
N VAL A 95 -2.16 14.53 -0.54
CA VAL A 95 -1.81 15.94 -0.27
C VAL A 95 -2.71 16.51 0.81
N VAL A 96 -4.03 16.31 0.71
CA VAL A 96 -4.99 16.76 1.73
C VAL A 96 -4.73 16.06 3.07
N VAL A 97 -4.55 14.73 3.04
CA VAL A 97 -4.21 13.95 4.23
C VAL A 97 -2.91 14.46 4.88
N SER A 98 -1.90 14.82 4.09
CA SER A 98 -0.65 15.33 4.63
C SER A 98 -0.80 16.64 5.41
N TYR A 99 -1.67 17.55 4.97
CA TYR A 99 -1.98 18.76 5.73
C TYR A 99 -2.68 18.48 7.05
N PHE A 100 -3.62 17.53 7.07
CA PHE A 100 -4.24 17.09 8.33
C PHE A 100 -3.20 16.48 9.26
N VAL A 101 -2.39 15.55 8.78
CA VAL A 101 -1.33 14.93 9.58
C VAL A 101 -0.36 15.98 10.12
N PHE A 102 0.04 16.94 9.28
CA PHE A 102 0.90 18.05 9.71
C PHE A 102 0.24 18.89 10.80
N ALA A 103 -1.03 19.24 10.66
CA ALA A 103 -1.76 19.99 11.68
C ALA A 103 -1.89 19.22 13.00
N PHE A 104 -2.04 17.89 12.96
CA PHE A 104 -2.07 17.05 14.17
C PHE A 104 -0.71 16.87 14.81
N LEU A 105 0.36 16.69 14.02
CA LEU A 105 1.72 16.36 14.46
C LEU A 105 2.64 17.58 14.61
N ASN A 106 2.15 18.81 14.37
CA ASN A 106 2.97 20.00 14.53
C ASN A 106 3.52 20.11 15.94
N SER A 107 4.80 20.49 16.07
CA SER A 107 5.49 20.55 17.37
C SER A 107 4.93 21.64 18.30
N ASP A 108 4.49 22.77 17.74
CA ASP A 108 4.15 23.97 18.50
C ASP A 108 2.65 24.05 18.81
N TYR A 109 1.80 23.74 17.83
CA TYR A 109 0.35 23.88 17.95
C TYR A 109 -0.43 22.58 17.67
N GLY A 110 0.25 21.49 17.38
CA GLY A 110 -0.38 20.22 17.01
C GLY A 110 -1.26 19.63 18.10
N LEU A 111 -2.41 19.09 17.67
CA LEU A 111 -3.39 18.52 18.61
C LEU A 111 -2.80 17.35 19.41
N LEU A 112 -1.95 16.53 18.79
CA LEU A 112 -1.38 15.37 19.44
C LEU A 112 -0.47 15.77 20.62
N ASN A 113 0.34 16.83 20.47
CA ASN A 113 1.14 17.37 21.57
C ASN A 113 0.27 17.98 22.69
N LYS A 114 -0.85 18.63 22.34
CA LYS A 114 -1.80 19.11 23.37
C LYS A 114 -2.37 17.96 24.20
N ILE A 115 -2.71 16.85 23.56
CA ILE A 115 -3.19 15.63 24.24
C ILE A 115 -2.09 15.03 25.11
N VAL A 116 -0.85 14.90 24.59
CA VAL A 116 0.29 14.38 25.37
C VAL A 116 0.56 15.22 26.61
N VAL A 117 0.57 16.54 26.48
CA VAL A 117 0.78 17.47 27.62
C VAL A 117 -0.39 17.42 28.61
N PHE A 118 -1.63 17.31 28.13
CA PHE A 118 -2.80 17.16 29.00
C PHE A 118 -2.71 15.91 29.90
N PHE A 119 -2.12 14.82 29.41
CA PHE A 119 -1.84 13.62 30.22
C PHE A 119 -0.50 13.66 30.97
N GLY A 120 0.14 14.83 31.07
CA GLY A 120 1.39 15.01 31.83
C GLY A 120 2.66 14.60 31.12
N GLY A 121 2.59 14.30 29.82
CA GLY A 121 3.75 13.96 28.96
C GLY A 121 4.48 15.22 28.48
N GLN A 122 5.66 15.00 27.88
CA GLN A 122 6.45 16.05 27.22
C GLN A 122 6.09 16.16 25.75
N PRO A 123 6.06 17.38 25.17
CA PRO A 123 5.78 17.55 23.76
C PRO A 123 6.88 16.90 22.88
N HIS A 124 6.49 16.25 21.81
CA HIS A 124 7.36 15.56 20.87
C HIS A 124 7.57 16.36 19.58
N ARG A 125 8.78 16.23 19.01
CA ARG A 125 9.07 16.70 17.64
C ARG A 125 8.86 15.55 16.67
N TRP A 126 7.60 15.21 16.39
CA TRP A 126 7.19 14.03 15.63
C TRP A 126 7.95 13.85 14.31
N TYR A 127 8.21 14.91 13.55
CA TYR A 127 8.97 14.86 12.29
C TYR A 127 10.48 14.67 12.47
N SER A 128 10.97 14.72 13.70
CA SER A 128 12.37 14.43 14.05
C SER A 128 12.55 13.04 14.68
N GLU A 129 11.44 12.39 15.09
CA GLU A 129 11.46 11.12 15.82
C GLU A 129 10.98 9.95 14.95
N ALA A 130 11.91 9.33 14.25
CA ALA A 130 11.62 8.24 13.29
C ALA A 130 10.88 7.03 13.89
N LYS A 131 11.00 6.79 15.20
CA LYS A 131 10.45 5.59 15.88
C LYS A 131 8.93 5.45 15.80
N TYR A 132 8.18 6.58 15.69
CA TYR A 132 6.72 6.58 15.62
C TYR A 132 6.17 6.42 14.20
N TRP A 133 6.97 6.72 13.18
CA TRP A 133 6.51 6.79 11.80
C TRP A 133 6.04 5.47 11.20
N PRO A 134 6.67 4.30 11.50
CA PRO A 134 6.11 3.03 11.04
C PRO A 134 4.66 2.81 11.47
N PHE A 135 4.30 3.19 12.70
CA PHE A 135 2.91 3.14 13.17
C PHE A 135 2.01 4.11 12.40
N PHE A 136 2.44 5.37 12.21
CA PHE A 136 1.65 6.35 11.44
C PHE A 136 1.42 5.91 10.01
N PHE A 137 2.41 5.35 9.33
CA PHE A 137 2.25 4.82 7.98
C PHE A 137 1.23 3.69 7.93
N VAL A 138 1.32 2.73 8.85
CA VAL A 138 0.37 1.61 8.91
C VAL A 138 -1.04 2.12 9.21
N PHE A 139 -1.18 2.97 10.20
CA PHE A 139 -2.48 3.56 10.58
C PHE A 139 -3.12 4.31 9.41
N LEU A 140 -2.39 5.22 8.77
CA LEU A 140 -2.92 6.04 7.67
C LEU A 140 -3.27 5.21 6.44
N LYS A 141 -2.44 4.20 6.11
CA LYS A 141 -2.72 3.31 4.99
C LYS A 141 -3.98 2.49 5.22
N VAL A 142 -4.10 1.91 6.41
CA VAL A 142 -5.28 1.13 6.81
C VAL A 142 -6.51 2.03 6.86
N TRP A 143 -6.45 3.16 7.57
CA TRP A 143 -7.57 4.11 7.67
C TRP A 143 -8.10 4.56 6.30
N LYS A 144 -7.19 4.87 5.37
CA LYS A 144 -7.58 5.34 4.03
C LYS A 144 -8.10 4.21 3.13
N GLY A 145 -7.55 3.01 3.24
CA GLY A 145 -7.85 1.89 2.32
C GLY A 145 -8.98 0.98 2.76
N THR A 146 -9.20 0.85 4.07
CA THR A 146 -10.09 -0.15 4.65
C THR A 146 -11.53 -0.05 4.15
N GLY A 147 -12.08 1.17 4.05
CA GLY A 147 -13.48 1.36 3.64
C GLY A 147 -13.76 0.86 2.24
N TYR A 148 -12.86 1.09 1.29
CA TYR A 148 -12.99 0.57 -0.08
C TYR A 148 -12.99 -0.97 -0.10
N SER A 149 -11.98 -1.59 0.51
CA SER A 149 -11.87 -3.05 0.54
C SER A 149 -13.03 -3.70 1.30
N MET A 150 -13.49 -3.09 2.39
CA MET A 150 -14.65 -3.55 3.15
C MET A 150 -15.93 -3.60 2.30
N VAL A 151 -16.19 -2.58 1.47
CA VAL A 151 -17.37 -2.56 0.58
C VAL A 151 -17.29 -3.68 -0.46
N VAL A 152 -16.11 -3.99 -0.98
CA VAL A 152 -15.91 -5.12 -1.91
C VAL A 152 -16.26 -6.44 -1.25
N TYR A 153 -15.78 -6.70 -0.02
CA TYR A 153 -16.13 -7.91 0.72
C TYR A 153 -17.59 -7.95 1.12
N LEU A 154 -18.18 -6.83 1.53
CA LEU A 154 -19.60 -6.77 1.89
C LEU A 154 -20.50 -7.06 0.68
N ALA A 155 -20.13 -6.57 -0.51
CA ALA A 155 -20.84 -6.91 -1.74
C ALA A 155 -20.82 -8.42 -2.03
N SER A 156 -19.68 -9.08 -1.80
CA SER A 156 -19.58 -10.53 -1.94
C SER A 156 -20.40 -11.28 -0.91
N ILE A 157 -20.46 -10.79 0.35
CA ILE A 157 -21.32 -11.38 1.40
C ILE A 157 -22.79 -11.31 1.03
N THR A 158 -23.24 -10.17 0.49
CA THR A 158 -24.64 -9.99 0.09
C THR A 158 -25.06 -10.86 -1.10
N GLY A 159 -24.10 -11.41 -1.83
CA GLY A 159 -24.34 -12.36 -2.93
C GLY A 159 -24.45 -13.82 -2.50
N ILE A 160 -24.19 -14.13 -1.23
CA ILE A 160 -24.32 -15.51 -0.69
C ILE A 160 -25.82 -15.85 -0.54
N ASP A 161 -26.19 -17.08 -0.93
CA ASP A 161 -27.58 -17.55 -0.82
C ASP A 161 -28.03 -17.55 0.65
N GLY A 162 -29.12 -16.84 0.92
CA GLY A 162 -29.74 -16.72 2.24
C GLY A 162 -30.19 -18.06 2.82
N SER A 163 -30.57 -19.01 1.97
CA SER A 163 -31.02 -20.34 2.38
C SER A 163 -29.97 -21.12 3.20
N LEU A 164 -28.66 -20.87 2.95
CA LEU A 164 -27.57 -21.46 3.73
C LEU A 164 -27.60 -20.97 5.18
N TYR A 165 -27.90 -19.71 5.40
CA TYR A 165 -28.00 -19.13 6.74
C TYR A 165 -29.27 -19.57 7.46
N GLU A 166 -30.39 -19.72 6.74
CA GLU A 166 -31.65 -20.23 7.29
C GLU A 166 -31.49 -21.67 7.74
N ALA A 167 -30.90 -22.53 6.93
CA ALA A 167 -30.63 -23.92 7.30
C ALA A 167 -29.72 -24.01 8.55
N ALA A 168 -28.64 -23.22 8.57
CA ALA A 168 -27.73 -23.18 9.72
C ALA A 168 -28.41 -22.67 11.01
N MET A 169 -29.39 -21.75 10.89
CA MET A 169 -30.18 -21.30 12.05
C MET A 169 -31.10 -22.40 12.57
N LEU A 170 -31.70 -23.20 11.70
CA LEU A 170 -32.51 -24.34 12.10
C LEU A 170 -31.67 -25.41 12.82
N ASP A 171 -30.41 -25.58 12.43
CA ASP A 171 -29.43 -26.44 13.07
C ASP A 171 -28.85 -25.85 14.39
N GLY A 172 -29.30 -24.66 14.79
CA GLY A 172 -28.86 -24.00 16.03
C GLY A 172 -27.49 -23.31 15.94
N ALA A 173 -26.99 -23.03 14.73
CA ALA A 173 -25.70 -22.37 14.56
C ALA A 173 -25.74 -20.90 15.01
N THR A 174 -24.80 -20.51 15.84
CA THR A 174 -24.59 -19.12 16.26
C THR A 174 -24.09 -18.25 15.11
N LYS A 175 -24.22 -16.92 15.22
CA LYS A 175 -23.72 -15.96 14.23
C LYS A 175 -22.22 -16.10 13.95
N TRP A 176 -21.42 -16.40 14.98
CA TRP A 176 -20.00 -16.69 14.82
C TRP A 176 -19.74 -17.97 14.01
N GLN A 177 -20.53 -19.00 14.24
CA GLN A 177 -20.43 -20.26 13.48
C GLN A 177 -20.84 -20.04 12.03
N GLN A 178 -21.91 -19.28 11.76
CA GLN A 178 -22.31 -18.89 10.41
C GLN A 178 -21.19 -18.09 9.70
N ALA A 179 -20.60 -17.09 10.36
CA ALA A 179 -19.47 -16.33 9.82
C ALA A 179 -18.27 -17.23 9.50
N LYS A 180 -17.91 -18.14 10.41
CA LYS A 180 -16.73 -19.01 10.29
C LYS A 180 -16.90 -20.12 9.25
N TYR A 181 -18.07 -20.75 9.19
CA TYR A 181 -18.27 -21.98 8.41
C TYR A 181 -19.03 -21.74 7.09
N ILE A 182 -19.72 -20.60 6.92
CA ILE A 182 -20.42 -20.25 5.70
C ILE A 182 -19.75 -19.02 5.06
N THR A 183 -19.75 -17.87 5.74
CA THR A 183 -19.35 -16.62 5.12
C THR A 183 -17.86 -16.59 4.75
N LEU A 184 -16.95 -16.92 5.66
CA LEU A 184 -15.51 -16.90 5.40
C LEU A 184 -15.07 -17.87 4.30
N PRO A 185 -15.54 -19.13 4.25
CA PRO A 185 -15.25 -20.02 3.14
C PRO A 185 -15.75 -19.50 1.79
N MET A 186 -16.94 -18.89 1.74
CA MET A 186 -17.49 -18.32 0.51
C MET A 186 -16.75 -17.05 0.06
N LEU A 187 -16.14 -16.32 0.99
CA LEU A 187 -15.27 -15.17 0.68
C LEU A 187 -13.86 -15.57 0.24
N LYS A 188 -13.46 -16.84 0.38
CA LYS A 188 -12.09 -17.30 0.12
C LYS A 188 -11.59 -16.86 -1.26
N THR A 189 -12.36 -17.07 -2.31
CA THR A 189 -11.96 -16.74 -3.68
C THR A 189 -11.65 -15.24 -3.84
N ILE A 190 -12.53 -14.35 -3.34
CA ILE A 190 -12.29 -12.90 -3.43
C ILE A 190 -11.11 -12.46 -2.54
N MET A 191 -10.94 -13.08 -1.36
CA MET A 191 -9.78 -12.81 -0.48
C MET A 191 -8.46 -13.21 -1.16
N VAL A 192 -8.41 -14.37 -1.79
CA VAL A 192 -7.24 -14.85 -2.53
C VAL A 192 -6.94 -13.96 -3.74
N MET A 193 -7.97 -13.57 -4.49
CA MET A 193 -7.85 -12.66 -5.63
C MET A 193 -7.27 -11.30 -5.19
N MET A 194 -7.81 -10.69 -4.13
CA MET A 194 -7.30 -9.44 -3.56
C MET A 194 -5.88 -9.59 -3.01
N PHE A 195 -5.53 -10.75 -2.47
CA PHE A 195 -4.17 -11.06 -2.03
C PHE A 195 -3.20 -11.11 -3.21
N ILE A 196 -3.51 -11.84 -4.31
CA ILE A 196 -2.65 -11.93 -5.50
C ILE A 196 -2.40 -10.53 -6.10
N LEU A 197 -3.47 -9.71 -6.24
CA LEU A 197 -3.36 -8.35 -6.75
C LEU A 197 -2.47 -7.47 -5.85
N SER A 198 -2.57 -7.61 -4.54
CA SER A 198 -1.76 -6.86 -3.58
C SER A 198 -0.30 -7.31 -3.60
N VAL A 199 -0.02 -8.61 -3.70
CA VAL A 199 1.32 -9.18 -3.84
C VAL A 199 1.95 -8.76 -5.17
N GLY A 200 1.16 -8.60 -6.22
CA GLY A 200 1.61 -8.06 -7.51
C GLY A 200 2.21 -6.66 -7.44
N SER A 201 1.94 -5.90 -6.37
CA SER A 201 2.50 -4.57 -6.14
C SER A 201 3.48 -4.50 -4.95
N ILE A 202 3.99 -5.65 -4.46
CA ILE A 202 4.78 -5.73 -3.22
C ILE A 202 6.09 -4.94 -3.27
N PHE A 203 6.67 -4.72 -4.44
CA PHE A 203 7.87 -3.89 -4.65
C PHE A 203 7.55 -2.43 -4.98
N ALA A 204 6.30 -2.07 -5.20
CA ALA A 204 5.85 -0.69 -5.36
C ALA A 204 5.46 -0.11 -4.00
N SER A 205 5.60 1.19 -3.82
CA SER A 205 5.16 1.86 -2.60
C SER A 205 4.18 2.99 -2.91
N ASP A 206 3.36 3.33 -1.93
CA ASP A 206 2.45 4.47 -2.03
C ASP A 206 3.25 5.77 -1.86
N PHE A 207 3.69 6.36 -2.99
CA PHE A 207 4.47 7.59 -3.00
C PHE A 207 3.82 8.70 -2.17
N GLY A 208 2.49 8.85 -2.27
CA GLY A 208 1.77 9.86 -1.52
C GLY A 208 1.87 9.67 0.00
N LEU A 209 1.76 8.44 0.47
CA LEU A 209 1.92 8.13 1.89
C LEU A 209 3.33 8.47 2.39
N PHE A 210 4.36 7.98 1.72
CA PHE A 210 5.74 8.11 2.22
C PHE A 210 6.34 9.49 1.96
N TYR A 211 6.00 10.14 0.86
CA TYR A 211 6.57 11.43 0.49
C TYR A 211 5.74 12.61 0.98
N GLN A 212 4.43 12.65 0.67
CA GLN A 212 3.61 13.81 1.01
C GLN A 212 3.39 13.93 2.52
N VAL A 213 3.04 12.82 3.20
CA VAL A 213 2.74 12.83 4.63
C VAL A 213 3.97 13.18 5.47
N THR A 214 5.17 12.82 5.02
CA THR A 214 6.43 13.16 5.70
C THR A 214 6.99 14.53 5.34
N GLN A 215 6.30 15.31 4.49
CA GLN A 215 6.76 16.60 3.99
C GLN A 215 8.10 16.51 3.22
N GLY A 216 8.22 15.51 2.34
CA GLY A 216 9.37 15.35 1.45
C GLY A 216 10.50 14.45 1.97
N VAL A 217 10.21 13.53 2.89
CA VAL A 217 11.20 12.59 3.49
C VAL A 217 12.42 13.32 4.08
N PRO A 218 12.24 14.06 5.18
CA PRO A 218 13.37 14.75 5.84
C PRO A 218 14.43 13.75 6.31
N ASN A 219 15.68 14.21 6.44
CA ASN A 219 16.83 13.37 6.80
C ASN A 219 16.61 12.55 8.09
N SER A 220 15.88 13.12 9.07
CA SER A 220 15.48 12.46 10.32
C SER A 220 14.64 11.19 10.07
N LEU A 221 13.80 11.18 9.03
CA LEU A 221 12.90 10.09 8.69
C LEU A 221 13.42 9.18 7.57
N ASN A 222 14.56 9.50 6.97
CA ASN A 222 15.09 8.79 5.81
C ASN A 222 15.16 7.27 6.04
N LYS A 223 15.60 6.83 7.23
CA LYS A 223 15.74 5.40 7.56
C LYS A 223 14.42 4.61 7.53
N VAL A 224 13.28 5.27 7.74
CA VAL A 224 11.95 4.62 7.85
C VAL A 224 10.99 5.00 6.73
N ALA A 225 11.16 6.16 6.09
CA ALA A 225 10.26 6.66 5.07
C ALA A 225 10.79 6.48 3.63
N SER A 226 12.09 6.20 3.44
CA SER A 226 12.63 5.96 2.11
C SER A 226 12.22 4.60 1.58
N THR A 227 11.57 4.61 0.42
CA THR A 227 11.14 3.46 -0.39
C THR A 227 11.71 3.61 -1.79
N PHE A 228 11.53 2.62 -2.67
CA PHE A 228 11.99 2.73 -4.05
C PHE A 228 11.40 3.96 -4.77
N ASP A 229 10.11 4.22 -4.61
CA ASP A 229 9.41 5.32 -5.30
C ASP A 229 9.87 6.68 -4.79
N THR A 230 10.04 6.85 -3.48
CA THR A 230 10.59 8.11 -2.92
C THR A 230 12.04 8.32 -3.30
N TYR A 231 12.83 7.25 -3.40
CA TYR A 231 14.22 7.31 -3.87
C TYR A 231 14.32 7.73 -5.33
N VAL A 232 13.50 7.14 -6.23
CA VAL A 232 13.45 7.52 -7.65
C VAL A 232 13.11 9.00 -7.80
N TYR A 233 12.11 9.47 -7.07
CA TYR A 233 11.70 10.86 -7.09
C TYR A 233 12.81 11.79 -6.59
N ALA A 234 13.40 11.50 -5.43
CA ALA A 234 14.50 12.30 -4.87
C ALA A 234 15.72 12.33 -5.81
N ALA A 235 16.04 11.20 -6.44
CA ALA A 235 17.14 11.10 -7.40
C ALA A 235 16.89 11.97 -8.66
N LEU A 236 15.65 12.01 -9.15
CA LEU A 236 15.26 12.87 -10.28
C LEU A 236 15.35 14.37 -9.91
N GLN A 237 14.92 14.74 -8.71
CA GLN A 237 15.04 16.11 -8.20
C GLN A 237 16.51 16.53 -8.01
N GLY A 238 17.36 15.60 -7.61
CA GLY A 238 18.81 15.80 -7.45
C GLY A 238 19.61 15.69 -8.76
N ASN A 239 18.98 15.77 -9.94
CA ASN A 239 19.61 15.66 -11.25
C ASN A 239 20.41 14.36 -11.47
N ALA A 240 20.02 13.27 -10.84
CA ALA A 240 20.65 11.98 -11.08
C ALA A 240 20.45 11.54 -12.55
N PRO A 241 21.40 10.77 -13.13
CA PRO A 241 21.26 10.26 -14.48
C PRO A 241 19.97 9.45 -14.66
N ILE A 242 19.13 9.84 -15.63
CA ILE A 242 17.81 9.23 -15.89
C ILE A 242 17.92 7.71 -16.11
N GLY A 243 19.03 7.22 -16.69
CA GLY A 243 19.25 5.79 -16.86
C GLY A 243 19.32 5.02 -15.54
N LYS A 244 19.87 5.62 -14.47
CA LYS A 244 19.95 5.00 -13.14
C LYS A 244 18.59 4.96 -12.46
N THR A 245 17.80 6.03 -12.54
CA THR A 245 16.44 6.04 -11.98
C THR A 245 15.50 5.11 -12.74
N ALA A 246 15.62 5.07 -14.07
CA ALA A 246 14.90 4.12 -14.91
C ALA A 246 15.25 2.65 -14.57
N ALA A 247 16.50 2.35 -14.19
CA ALA A 247 16.89 1.01 -13.77
C ALA A 247 16.18 0.59 -12.47
N VAL A 248 16.02 1.50 -11.49
CA VAL A 248 15.26 1.22 -10.26
C VAL A 248 13.79 0.91 -10.57
N SER A 249 13.12 1.75 -11.36
CA SER A 249 11.73 1.53 -11.74
C SER A 249 11.54 0.25 -12.59
N THR A 250 12.52 -0.07 -13.46
CA THR A 250 12.49 -1.32 -14.23
C THR A 250 12.65 -2.53 -13.31
N PHE A 251 13.56 -2.46 -12.33
CA PHE A 251 13.72 -3.50 -11.31
C PHE A 251 12.41 -3.74 -10.56
N GLN A 252 11.75 -2.67 -10.05
CA GLN A 252 10.45 -2.78 -9.38
C GLN A 252 9.41 -3.46 -10.27
N SER A 253 9.26 -3.02 -11.52
CA SER A 253 8.26 -3.56 -12.45
C SER A 253 8.49 -5.04 -12.76
N VAL A 254 9.75 -5.44 -12.99
CA VAL A 254 10.11 -6.84 -13.24
C VAL A 254 9.88 -7.68 -11.98
N ALA A 255 10.31 -7.20 -10.82
CA ALA A 255 10.11 -7.88 -9.56
C ALA A 255 8.62 -8.07 -9.24
N CYS A 256 7.79 -7.04 -9.43
CA CYS A 256 6.34 -7.12 -9.28
C CYS A 256 5.72 -8.13 -10.26
N CYS A 257 6.15 -8.12 -11.53
CA CYS A 257 5.67 -9.07 -12.54
C CYS A 257 6.00 -10.52 -12.16
N ILE A 258 7.24 -10.79 -11.75
CA ILE A 258 7.66 -12.12 -11.30
C ILE A 258 6.85 -12.54 -10.07
N THR A 259 6.63 -11.63 -9.13
CA THR A 259 5.94 -11.94 -7.87
C THR A 259 4.47 -12.27 -8.10
N ILE A 260 3.76 -11.54 -8.97
CA ILE A 260 2.35 -11.85 -9.27
C ILE A 260 2.21 -13.17 -10.02
N LEU A 261 3.12 -13.47 -10.96
CA LEU A 261 3.12 -14.77 -11.67
C LEU A 261 3.39 -15.93 -10.71
N LEU A 262 4.35 -15.78 -9.80
CA LEU A 262 4.65 -16.79 -8.78
C LEU A 262 3.48 -16.96 -7.81
N ALA A 263 2.88 -15.87 -7.33
CA ALA A 263 1.73 -15.93 -6.43
C ALA A 263 0.55 -16.64 -7.11
N ASN A 264 0.22 -16.28 -8.35
CA ASN A 264 -0.85 -16.94 -9.09
C ASN A 264 -0.55 -18.41 -9.36
N PHE A 265 0.70 -18.76 -9.74
CA PHE A 265 1.12 -20.16 -9.92
C PHE A 265 0.99 -20.98 -8.65
N ILE A 266 1.37 -20.43 -7.48
CA ILE A 266 1.22 -21.12 -6.19
C ILE A 266 -0.27 -21.34 -5.89
N VAL A 267 -1.09 -20.30 -6.08
CA VAL A 267 -2.54 -20.37 -5.83
C VAL A 267 -3.18 -21.41 -6.77
N SER A 268 -2.86 -21.41 -8.07
CA SER A 268 -3.44 -22.36 -9.02
C SER A 268 -3.12 -23.82 -8.70
N LYS A 269 -2.02 -24.08 -7.98
CA LYS A 269 -1.67 -25.43 -7.50
C LYS A 269 -2.43 -25.85 -6.24
N ILE A 270 -2.86 -24.89 -5.42
CA ILE A 270 -3.58 -25.15 -4.15
C ILE A 270 -5.09 -25.13 -4.39
N ASP A 271 -5.56 -24.20 -5.21
CA ASP A 271 -6.98 -23.95 -5.47
C ASP A 271 -7.12 -23.29 -6.85
N SER A 272 -7.38 -24.12 -7.86
CA SER A 272 -7.47 -23.66 -9.28
C SER A 272 -8.59 -22.65 -9.48
N ASP A 273 -9.69 -22.75 -8.71
CA ASP A 273 -10.85 -21.88 -8.85
C ASP A 273 -10.60 -20.45 -8.32
N SER A 274 -9.57 -20.27 -7.49
CA SER A 274 -9.16 -18.98 -6.94
C SER A 274 -8.01 -18.31 -7.72
N ALA A 275 -7.46 -18.97 -8.76
CA ALA A 275 -6.43 -18.37 -9.61
C ALA A 275 -7.03 -17.30 -10.52
N ILE A 276 -6.22 -16.30 -10.89
CA ILE A 276 -6.67 -15.20 -11.78
C ILE A 276 -6.47 -15.59 -13.24
N PHE A 277 -5.39 -16.31 -13.55
CA PHE A 277 -5.01 -16.76 -14.92
C PHE A 277 -4.16 -18.04 -14.86
#